data_6edaca8b3024583ad02d82d9ee96cf26
#
_entry.id   6edaca8b3024583ad02d82d9ee96cf26
#
_cell.length_a   1.000
_cell.length_b   1.000
_cell.length_c   1.000
_cell.angle_alpha   90.00
_cell.angle_beta   90.00
_cell.angle_gamma   90.00
#
_symmetry.space_group_name_H-M   'P 1'
#
loop_
_entity.id
_entity.type
_entity.pdbx_description
1 polymer ?
#
loop_
_entity_poly.entity_id
_entity_poly.type
_entity_poly.pdbx_seq_one_letter_code
_entity_poly.pdbx_strand_id
1 'polypeptide(L)'
;SILAWAIERSGKDCCAYLEQHPKVKEWVDGLDRPTLKQLERFAKELFVPMGYLFLPTPPVETMPIPLFRRINDRLDINVYDTVNELQERQEWLSGYLHQRDFSKVPFVGIHRVEDGIDKVCSSMRQILGLPVNWMMEYSKVDDALRFLTETIENLGVVISYNSVVGFNNKRPIAVEECRGFALVDDYAPFIFVNSRDAKYAQMFTLVHEFAHILTGYSAGLGNSDISSTDITEQFCDAVATAYLVPENLLKEVW
;
A
#
# COMPACT_ATOMS: atom_id res chain seq x y z
N SER A 1 7.05 -28.20 -8.91
CA SER A 1 6.87 -28.58 -7.49
C SER A 1 6.59 -27.35 -6.64
N ILE A 2 6.08 -27.54 -5.43
CA ILE A 2 5.81 -26.44 -4.47
C ILE A 2 7.11 -25.71 -4.10
N LEU A 3 8.25 -26.42 -4.07
CA LEU A 3 9.56 -25.81 -3.79
C LEU A 3 10.03 -24.90 -4.93
N ALA A 4 9.81 -25.29 -6.18
CA ALA A 4 10.11 -24.46 -7.34
C ALA A 4 9.25 -23.18 -7.33
N TRP A 5 7.95 -23.31 -7.07
CA TRP A 5 7.06 -22.16 -6.89
C TRP A 5 7.55 -21.21 -5.78
N ALA A 6 8.00 -21.74 -4.65
CA ALA A 6 8.51 -20.93 -3.56
C ALA A 6 9.75 -20.10 -3.95
N ILE A 7 10.63 -20.65 -4.80
CA ILE A 7 11.78 -19.93 -5.34
C ILE A 7 11.31 -18.80 -6.27
N GLU A 8 10.43 -19.11 -7.21
CA GLU A 8 9.89 -18.13 -8.16
C GLU A 8 9.08 -17.03 -7.45
N ARG A 9 8.28 -17.39 -6.44
CA ARG A 9 7.54 -16.45 -5.59
C ARG A 9 8.46 -15.43 -4.92
N SER A 10 9.65 -15.85 -4.48
CA SER A 10 10.62 -14.96 -3.84
C SER A 10 11.30 -13.97 -4.81
N GLY A 11 10.92 -13.96 -6.09
CA GLY A 11 11.52 -13.12 -7.14
C GLY A 11 12.85 -13.64 -7.69
N LYS A 12 13.32 -14.80 -7.21
CA LYS A 12 14.58 -15.40 -7.68
C LYS A 12 14.35 -16.21 -8.95
N ASP A 13 15.33 -16.21 -9.84
CA ASP A 13 15.34 -17.15 -10.97
C ASP A 13 15.54 -18.57 -10.45
N CYS A 14 14.57 -19.45 -10.77
CA CYS A 14 14.56 -20.81 -10.26
C CYS A 14 15.79 -21.61 -10.71
N CYS A 15 16.21 -21.49 -11.98
CA CYS A 15 17.34 -22.23 -12.52
C CYS A 15 18.65 -21.80 -11.87
N ALA A 16 18.89 -20.49 -11.82
CA ALA A 16 20.08 -19.92 -11.19
C ALA A 16 20.16 -20.24 -9.70
N TYR A 17 19.03 -20.22 -8.99
CA TYR A 17 18.98 -20.59 -7.57
C TYR A 17 19.32 -22.07 -7.35
N LEU A 18 18.78 -22.99 -8.17
CA LEU A 18 19.02 -24.42 -8.07
C LEU A 18 20.47 -24.80 -8.42
N GLU A 19 21.11 -24.08 -9.34
CA GLU A 19 22.54 -24.25 -9.64
C GLU A 19 23.42 -23.93 -8.43
N GLN A 20 23.08 -22.89 -7.67
CA GLN A 20 23.81 -22.47 -6.47
C GLN A 20 23.49 -23.34 -5.24
N HIS A 21 22.37 -24.07 -5.26
CA HIS A 21 21.88 -24.86 -4.15
C HIS A 21 21.59 -26.33 -4.57
N PRO A 22 22.66 -27.15 -4.85
CA PRO A 22 22.48 -28.51 -5.37
C PRO A 22 21.57 -29.39 -4.51
N LYS A 23 21.60 -29.21 -3.19
CA LYS A 23 20.74 -29.96 -2.27
C LYS A 23 19.26 -29.61 -2.41
N VAL A 24 18.94 -28.35 -2.68
CA VAL A 24 17.55 -27.93 -2.96
C VAL A 24 17.08 -28.48 -4.29
N LYS A 25 18.01 -28.58 -5.27
CA LYS A 25 17.72 -29.23 -6.56
C LYS A 25 17.32 -30.68 -6.38
N GLU A 26 18.04 -31.45 -5.55
CA GLU A 26 17.68 -32.84 -5.23
C GLU A 26 16.27 -32.94 -4.62
N TRP A 27 15.84 -31.99 -3.78
CA TRP A 27 14.47 -31.95 -3.24
C TRP A 27 13.42 -31.63 -4.30
N VAL A 28 13.71 -30.68 -5.20
CA VAL A 28 12.81 -30.31 -6.31
C VAL A 28 12.64 -31.46 -7.29
N ASP A 29 13.72 -32.20 -7.57
CA ASP A 29 13.77 -33.37 -8.47
C ASP A 29 13.20 -34.65 -7.80
N GLY A 30 12.91 -34.61 -6.48
CA GLY A 30 12.38 -35.75 -5.74
C GLY A 30 13.42 -36.84 -5.42
N LEU A 31 14.72 -36.54 -5.56
CA LEU A 31 15.84 -37.47 -5.31
C LEU A 31 16.16 -37.58 -3.82
N ASP A 32 15.87 -36.53 -3.06
CA ASP A 32 16.03 -36.49 -1.59
C ASP A 32 14.85 -35.76 -0.96
N ARG A 33 14.70 -35.89 0.36
CA ARG A 33 13.67 -35.21 1.15
C ARG A 33 14.30 -34.29 2.20
N PRO A 34 13.85 -33.02 2.28
CA PRO A 34 14.33 -32.12 3.32
C PRO A 34 13.85 -32.56 4.70
N THR A 35 14.69 -32.41 5.70
CA THR A 35 14.27 -32.46 7.10
C THR A 35 13.46 -31.20 7.42
N LEU A 36 12.64 -31.24 8.49
CA LEU A 36 11.83 -30.11 8.93
C LEU A 36 12.67 -28.84 9.15
N LYS A 37 13.86 -28.99 9.75
CA LYS A 37 14.80 -27.88 10.01
C LYS A 37 15.38 -27.27 8.72
N GLN A 38 15.60 -28.11 7.71
CA GLN A 38 16.08 -27.63 6.39
C GLN A 38 14.94 -26.90 5.66
N LEU A 39 13.73 -27.43 5.74
CA LEU A 39 12.54 -26.79 5.15
C LEU A 39 12.24 -25.45 5.82
N GLU A 40 12.36 -25.36 7.13
CA GLU A 40 12.22 -24.11 7.88
C GLU A 40 13.26 -23.05 7.44
N ARG A 41 14.51 -23.46 7.26
CA ARG A 41 15.56 -22.53 6.75
C ARG A 41 15.27 -22.07 5.34
N PHE A 42 14.84 -22.98 4.46
CA PHE A 42 14.45 -22.67 3.08
C PHE A 42 13.26 -21.70 3.05
N ALA A 43 12.23 -21.94 3.85
CA ALA A 43 11.07 -21.06 3.97
C ALA A 43 11.47 -19.63 4.43
N LYS A 44 12.33 -19.55 5.45
CA LYS A 44 12.83 -18.26 5.96
C LYS A 44 13.68 -17.50 4.94
N GLU A 45 14.52 -18.22 4.18
CA GLU A 45 15.36 -17.61 3.15
C GLU A 45 14.56 -17.02 1.99
N LEU A 46 13.47 -17.69 1.62
CA LEU A 46 12.60 -17.30 0.50
C LEU A 46 11.39 -16.46 0.94
N PHE A 47 11.28 -16.16 2.22
CA PHE A 47 10.15 -15.42 2.79
C PHE A 47 8.78 -16.05 2.45
N VAL A 48 8.70 -17.37 2.48
CA VAL A 48 7.48 -18.14 2.24
C VAL A 48 6.95 -18.68 3.56
N PRO A 49 5.65 -18.53 3.86
CA PRO A 49 5.05 -19.18 5.02
C PRO A 49 5.31 -20.70 4.98
N MET A 50 5.87 -21.25 6.06
CA MET A 50 6.26 -22.66 6.10
C MET A 50 5.09 -23.59 5.81
N GLY A 51 3.87 -23.21 6.22
CA GLY A 51 2.65 -23.97 5.96
C GLY A 51 2.37 -24.21 4.48
N TYR A 52 2.73 -23.26 3.62
CA TYR A 52 2.54 -23.39 2.17
C TYR A 52 3.35 -24.52 1.56
N LEU A 53 4.52 -24.83 2.12
CA LEU A 53 5.37 -25.92 1.62
C LEU A 53 4.81 -27.32 1.87
N PHE A 54 3.74 -27.45 2.66
CA PHE A 54 3.01 -28.71 2.89
C PHE A 54 1.74 -28.83 2.04
N LEU A 55 1.41 -27.83 1.25
CA LEU A 55 0.26 -27.89 0.36
C LEU A 55 0.54 -28.82 -0.82
N PRO A 56 -0.48 -29.53 -1.33
CA PRO A 56 -0.34 -30.40 -2.50
C PRO A 56 -0.04 -29.62 -3.79
N THR A 57 -0.53 -28.37 -3.86
CA THR A 57 -0.34 -27.45 -4.99
C THR A 57 -0.04 -26.05 -4.45
N PRO A 58 0.67 -25.20 -5.22
CA PRO A 58 0.86 -23.82 -4.85
C PRO A 58 -0.47 -23.11 -4.58
N PRO A 59 -0.56 -22.24 -3.54
CA PRO A 59 -1.74 -21.43 -3.34
C PRO A 59 -1.88 -20.41 -4.47
N VAL A 60 -3.11 -20.07 -4.80
CA VAL A 60 -3.40 -18.94 -5.70
C VAL A 60 -3.34 -17.67 -4.88
N GLU A 61 -2.32 -16.85 -5.13
CA GLU A 61 -2.16 -15.56 -4.48
C GLU A 61 -2.75 -14.48 -5.40
N THR A 62 -3.77 -13.79 -4.93
CA THR A 62 -4.39 -12.67 -5.64
C THR A 62 -4.20 -11.40 -4.82
N MET A 63 -3.83 -10.30 -5.48
CA MET A 63 -3.76 -9.01 -4.80
C MET A 63 -5.16 -8.61 -4.33
N PRO A 64 -5.34 -8.28 -3.04
CA PRO A 64 -6.66 -7.94 -2.51
C PRO A 64 -7.16 -6.56 -2.94
N ILE A 65 -6.25 -5.70 -3.42
CA ILE A 65 -6.58 -4.38 -3.96
C ILE A 65 -6.05 -4.26 -5.39
N PRO A 66 -6.69 -3.49 -6.27
CA PRO A 66 -6.13 -3.18 -7.56
C PRO A 66 -4.86 -2.33 -7.38
N LEU A 67 -3.72 -2.85 -7.77
CA LEU A 67 -2.46 -2.11 -7.91
C LEU A 67 -2.24 -1.84 -9.40
N PHE A 68 -2.03 -0.57 -9.74
CA PHE A 68 -2.05 -0.11 -11.12
C PHE A 68 -0.80 -0.45 -11.91
N ARG A 69 0.24 -1.03 -11.29
CA ARG A 69 1.40 -1.48 -12.03
C ARG A 69 1.93 -2.84 -11.59
N ARG A 70 2.04 -3.71 -12.60
CA ARG A 70 2.89 -4.90 -12.55
C ARG A 70 4.11 -4.63 -13.41
N ILE A 71 5.28 -4.54 -12.84
CA ILE A 71 6.52 -4.58 -13.61
C ILE A 71 6.65 -6.01 -14.13
N ASN A 72 6.72 -6.18 -15.46
CA ASN A 72 6.85 -7.47 -16.15
C ASN A 72 5.76 -8.51 -15.80
N ASP A 73 4.51 -8.08 -15.57
CA ASP A 73 3.39 -8.97 -15.20
C ASP A 73 3.61 -9.80 -13.92
N ARG A 74 4.66 -9.54 -13.15
CA ARG A 74 4.92 -10.21 -11.87
C ARG A 74 4.48 -9.33 -10.71
N LEU A 75 3.85 -9.96 -9.74
CA LEU A 75 3.51 -9.35 -8.47
C LEU A 75 4.80 -9.18 -7.64
N ASP A 76 5.09 -7.95 -7.19
CA ASP A 76 6.15 -7.75 -6.19
C ASP A 76 5.71 -8.35 -4.86
N ILE A 77 6.47 -9.34 -4.41
CA ILE A 77 6.12 -10.11 -3.22
C ILE A 77 6.23 -9.29 -1.93
N ASN A 78 7.06 -8.25 -1.90
CA ASN A 78 7.18 -7.39 -0.75
C ASN A 78 5.96 -6.46 -0.64
N VAL A 79 5.47 -5.98 -1.77
CA VAL A 79 4.22 -5.21 -1.85
C VAL A 79 3.04 -6.09 -1.46
N TYR A 80 2.94 -7.29 -2.05
CA TYR A 80 1.89 -8.26 -1.75
C TYR A 80 1.81 -8.59 -0.26
N ASP A 81 2.93 -8.97 0.34
CA ASP A 81 2.98 -9.33 1.77
C ASP A 81 2.66 -8.11 2.66
N THR A 82 3.05 -6.88 2.24
CA THR A 82 2.72 -5.65 2.98
C THR A 82 1.24 -5.34 2.94
N VAL A 83 0.61 -5.46 1.78
CA VAL A 83 -0.85 -5.25 1.64
C VAL A 83 -1.61 -6.25 2.51
N ASN A 84 -1.25 -7.55 2.43
CA ASN A 84 -1.91 -8.57 3.24
C ASN A 84 -1.71 -8.34 4.75
N GLU A 85 -0.48 -7.99 5.19
CA GLU A 85 -0.21 -7.70 6.60
C GLU A 85 -1.07 -6.52 7.11
N LEU A 86 -1.20 -5.46 6.33
CA LEU A 86 -2.01 -4.32 6.72
C LEU A 86 -3.51 -4.61 6.64
N GLN A 87 -3.94 -5.43 5.69
CA GLN A 87 -5.33 -5.88 5.60
C GLN A 87 -5.73 -6.74 6.81
N GLU A 88 -4.89 -7.68 7.23
CA GLU A 88 -5.13 -8.48 8.44
C GLU A 88 -5.26 -7.58 9.69
N ARG A 89 -4.41 -6.55 9.80
CA ARG A 89 -4.48 -5.57 10.89
C ARG A 89 -5.75 -4.74 10.82
N GLN A 90 -6.16 -4.33 9.63
CA GLN A 90 -7.40 -3.59 9.40
C GLN A 90 -8.62 -4.41 9.78
N GLU A 91 -8.71 -5.65 9.30
CA GLU A 91 -9.81 -6.57 9.60
C GLU A 91 -9.95 -6.82 11.11
N TRP A 92 -8.81 -7.02 11.80
CA TRP A 92 -8.80 -7.16 13.24
C TRP A 92 -9.31 -5.90 13.95
N LEU A 93 -8.81 -4.71 13.57
CA LEU A 93 -9.20 -3.45 14.18
C LEU A 93 -10.66 -3.11 13.89
N SER A 94 -11.10 -3.25 12.64
CA SER A 94 -12.49 -3.04 12.24
C SER A 94 -13.45 -3.94 13.03
N GLY A 95 -13.12 -5.23 13.12
CA GLY A 95 -13.89 -6.19 13.93
C GLY A 95 -13.93 -5.81 15.42
N TYR A 96 -12.82 -5.36 15.98
CA TYR A 96 -12.75 -4.90 17.37
C TYR A 96 -13.60 -3.66 17.62
N LEU A 97 -13.52 -2.65 16.73
CA LEU A 97 -14.30 -1.42 16.85
C LEU A 97 -15.79 -1.69 16.69
N HIS A 98 -16.17 -2.50 15.71
CA HIS A 98 -17.57 -2.90 15.49
C HIS A 98 -18.16 -3.64 16.70
N GLN A 99 -17.42 -4.59 17.30
CA GLN A 99 -17.88 -5.35 18.48
C GLN A 99 -18.04 -4.48 19.74
N ARG A 100 -17.42 -3.31 19.76
CA ARG A 100 -17.48 -2.35 20.86
C ARG A 100 -18.43 -1.18 20.61
N ASP A 101 -19.27 -1.28 19.58
CA ASP A 101 -20.24 -0.25 19.20
C ASP A 101 -19.63 1.14 18.91
N PHE A 102 -18.36 1.17 18.42
CA PHE A 102 -17.80 2.42 17.93
C PHE A 102 -18.54 2.87 16.67
N SER A 103 -18.64 4.19 16.49
CA SER A 103 -19.25 4.78 15.30
C SER A 103 -18.36 4.56 14.07
N LYS A 104 -19.00 4.39 12.91
CA LYS A 104 -18.30 4.41 11.63
C LYS A 104 -17.60 5.75 11.40
N VAL A 105 -16.53 5.75 10.66
CA VAL A 105 -15.87 6.96 10.16
C VAL A 105 -16.81 7.64 9.15
N PRO A 106 -17.31 8.86 9.43
CA PRO A 106 -18.49 9.39 8.72
C PRO A 106 -18.21 9.86 7.29
N PHE A 107 -16.96 9.92 6.88
CA PHE A 107 -16.56 10.43 5.55
C PHE A 107 -16.08 9.34 4.58
N VAL A 108 -16.10 8.07 4.97
CA VAL A 108 -15.74 6.97 4.08
C VAL A 108 -16.83 6.81 3.02
N GLY A 109 -16.42 6.86 1.74
CA GLY A 109 -17.29 6.61 0.60
C GLY A 109 -18.43 7.63 0.40
N ILE A 110 -18.28 8.86 0.90
CA ILE A 110 -19.29 9.93 0.75
C ILE A 110 -19.28 10.60 -0.62
N HIS A 111 -18.23 10.38 -1.39
CA HIS A 111 -18.05 10.97 -2.71
C HIS A 111 -17.91 9.93 -3.82
N ARG A 112 -18.15 10.40 -5.04
CA ARG A 112 -17.96 9.65 -6.29
C ARG A 112 -17.23 10.53 -7.29
N VAL A 113 -16.67 9.92 -8.34
CA VAL A 113 -15.97 10.63 -9.43
C VAL A 113 -16.86 11.71 -10.06
N GLU A 114 -18.18 11.42 -10.19
CA GLU A 114 -19.17 12.32 -10.77
C GLU A 114 -19.42 13.59 -9.94
N ASP A 115 -19.01 13.62 -8.68
CA ASP A 115 -19.15 14.81 -7.82
C ASP A 115 -18.24 15.97 -8.26
N GLY A 116 -17.17 15.67 -8.98
CA GLY A 116 -16.21 16.63 -9.48
C GLY A 116 -15.15 17.03 -8.44
N ILE A 117 -13.99 17.45 -8.96
CA ILE A 117 -12.78 17.74 -8.18
C ILE A 117 -13.03 18.83 -7.13
N ASP A 118 -13.65 19.95 -7.52
CA ASP A 118 -13.84 21.10 -6.64
C ASP A 118 -14.70 20.77 -5.42
N LYS A 119 -15.75 19.97 -5.60
CA LYS A 119 -16.63 19.53 -4.52
C LYS A 119 -15.88 18.63 -3.55
N VAL A 120 -15.09 17.67 -4.06
CA VAL A 120 -14.33 16.77 -3.21
C VAL A 120 -13.22 17.51 -2.47
N CYS A 121 -12.49 18.42 -3.12
CA CYS A 121 -11.50 19.28 -2.47
C CYS A 121 -12.11 20.16 -1.36
N SER A 122 -13.28 20.74 -1.62
CA SER A 122 -13.98 21.57 -0.62
C SER A 122 -14.42 20.72 0.58
N SER A 123 -14.96 19.53 0.33
CA SER A 123 -15.33 18.58 1.37
C SER A 123 -14.12 18.11 2.17
N MET A 124 -13.02 17.78 1.50
CA MET A 124 -11.76 17.39 2.13
C MET A 124 -11.24 18.49 3.08
N ARG A 125 -11.26 19.77 2.63
CA ARG A 125 -10.87 20.91 3.49
C ARG A 125 -11.78 21.02 4.71
N GLN A 126 -13.08 20.85 4.54
CA GLN A 126 -14.05 20.89 5.63
C GLN A 126 -13.83 19.76 6.63
N ILE A 127 -13.61 18.53 6.16
CA ILE A 127 -13.36 17.35 7.00
C ILE A 127 -12.08 17.52 7.80
N LEU A 128 -11.00 17.99 7.14
CA LEU A 128 -9.71 18.21 7.78
C LEU A 128 -9.68 19.49 8.64
N GLY A 129 -10.65 20.39 8.48
CA GLY A 129 -10.66 21.69 9.16
C GLY A 129 -9.54 22.62 8.72
N LEU A 130 -9.01 22.45 7.50
CA LEU A 130 -7.83 23.17 7.02
C LEU A 130 -8.19 24.24 5.96
N PRO A 131 -7.70 25.48 6.11
CA PRO A 131 -7.87 26.54 5.10
C PRO A 131 -7.05 26.21 3.83
N VAL A 132 -7.36 26.92 2.75
CA VAL A 132 -6.68 26.73 1.45
C VAL A 132 -5.16 26.92 1.54
N ASN A 133 -4.73 27.85 2.36
CA ASN A 133 -3.32 28.26 2.52
C ASN A 133 -2.60 27.62 3.71
N TRP A 134 -3.16 26.56 4.32
CA TRP A 134 -2.62 25.94 5.54
C TRP A 134 -1.13 25.56 5.45
N MET A 135 -0.66 25.17 4.26
CA MET A 135 0.74 24.78 4.05
C MET A 135 1.71 25.97 4.19
N MET A 136 1.25 27.21 3.98
CA MET A 136 2.08 28.40 4.09
C MET A 136 2.50 28.72 5.53
N GLU A 137 1.84 28.09 6.52
CA GLU A 137 2.20 28.23 7.94
C GLU A 137 3.48 27.45 8.31
N TYR A 138 3.92 26.56 7.41
CA TYR A 138 5.07 25.67 7.66
C TYR A 138 6.26 26.06 6.78
N SER A 139 7.41 26.29 7.40
CA SER A 139 8.66 26.56 6.69
C SER A 139 9.35 25.30 6.16
N LYS A 140 8.98 24.12 6.68
CA LYS A 140 9.54 22.82 6.29
C LYS A 140 8.43 21.86 5.91
N VAL A 141 8.63 21.14 4.82
CA VAL A 141 7.68 20.11 4.35
C VAL A 141 7.47 18.99 5.37
N ASP A 142 8.51 18.64 6.13
CA ASP A 142 8.40 17.60 7.17
C ASP A 142 7.40 17.97 8.26
N ASP A 143 7.38 19.25 8.66
CA ASP A 143 6.46 19.74 9.69
C ASP A 143 5.01 19.78 9.15
N ALA A 144 4.84 20.23 7.90
CA ALA A 144 3.54 20.21 7.23
C ALA A 144 3.01 18.76 7.04
N LEU A 145 3.88 17.83 6.63
CA LEU A 145 3.51 16.43 6.46
C LEU A 145 3.09 15.81 7.78
N ARG A 146 3.87 16.03 8.85
CA ARG A 146 3.53 15.55 10.19
C ARG A 146 2.19 16.09 10.66
N PHE A 147 1.97 17.39 10.52
CA PHE A 147 0.70 18.01 10.91
C PHE A 147 -0.50 17.44 10.13
N LEU A 148 -0.37 17.26 8.81
CA LEU A 148 -1.41 16.67 8.00
C LEU A 148 -1.68 15.22 8.41
N THR A 149 -0.62 14.43 8.68
CA THR A 149 -0.72 13.06 9.17
C THR A 149 -1.51 13.00 10.48
N GLU A 150 -1.10 13.77 11.48
CA GLU A 150 -1.78 13.84 12.78
C GLU A 150 -3.25 14.29 12.64
N THR A 151 -3.51 15.24 11.72
CA THR A 151 -4.88 15.70 11.45
C THR A 151 -5.75 14.56 10.91
N ILE A 152 -5.25 13.78 9.96
CA ILE A 152 -5.99 12.65 9.37
C ILE A 152 -6.14 11.51 10.39
N GLU A 153 -5.10 11.20 11.18
CA GLU A 153 -5.17 10.18 12.23
C GLU A 153 -6.19 10.52 13.31
N ASN A 154 -6.29 11.79 13.71
CA ASN A 154 -7.29 12.26 14.68
C ASN A 154 -8.75 12.10 14.20
N LEU A 155 -8.95 11.90 12.90
CA LEU A 155 -10.26 11.60 12.29
C LEU A 155 -10.58 10.10 12.25
N GLY A 156 -9.68 9.24 12.74
CA GLY A 156 -9.87 7.79 12.81
C GLY A 156 -9.30 6.99 11.63
N VAL A 157 -8.49 7.61 10.78
CA VAL A 157 -7.73 6.91 9.73
C VAL A 157 -6.40 6.41 10.32
N VAL A 158 -6.04 5.17 10.06
CA VAL A 158 -4.75 4.62 10.47
C VAL A 158 -3.72 4.84 9.36
N ILE A 159 -2.61 5.52 9.67
CA ILE A 159 -1.56 5.78 8.70
C ILE A 159 -0.30 4.97 9.04
N SER A 160 0.20 4.23 8.06
CA SER A 160 1.41 3.42 8.17
C SER A 160 2.51 3.98 7.27
N TYR A 161 3.53 4.61 7.87
CA TYR A 161 4.76 4.95 7.17
C TYR A 161 5.76 3.82 7.32
N ASN A 162 6.05 3.12 6.24
CA ASN A 162 7.06 2.08 6.23
C ASN A 162 7.74 1.99 4.85
N SER A 163 8.88 1.30 4.78
CA SER A 163 9.62 1.07 3.54
C SER A 163 10.18 -0.34 3.45
N VAL A 164 9.73 -1.21 4.36
CA VAL A 164 10.12 -2.61 4.43
C VAL A 164 8.91 -3.46 4.79
N VAL A 165 8.93 -4.74 4.46
CA VAL A 165 7.87 -5.66 4.90
C VAL A 165 7.96 -5.86 6.42
N GLY A 166 6.90 -5.49 7.15
CA GLY A 166 6.89 -5.54 8.60
C GLY A 166 8.04 -4.73 9.20
N PHE A 167 8.96 -5.41 9.88
CA PHE A 167 10.19 -4.85 10.45
C PHE A 167 11.45 -5.44 9.80
N ASN A 168 11.36 -6.04 8.61
CA ASN A 168 12.46 -6.76 7.99
C ASN A 168 13.23 -5.87 6.99
N ASN A 169 14.34 -5.30 7.42
CA ASN A 169 15.21 -4.46 6.59
C ASN A 169 15.81 -5.18 5.36
N LYS A 170 15.73 -6.51 5.30
CA LYS A 170 16.17 -7.29 4.13
C LYS A 170 15.08 -7.38 3.05
N ARG A 171 13.89 -6.87 3.32
CA ARG A 171 12.75 -6.86 2.42
C ARG A 171 12.27 -5.43 2.15
N PRO A 172 13.06 -4.63 1.43
CA PRO A 172 12.67 -3.26 1.11
C PRO A 172 11.51 -3.25 0.11
N ILE A 173 10.67 -2.22 0.23
CA ILE A 173 9.62 -1.89 -0.74
C ILE A 173 10.17 -0.78 -1.62
N ALA A 174 10.35 -1.06 -2.90
CA ALA A 174 10.82 -0.06 -3.85
C ALA A 174 9.71 0.98 -4.10
N VAL A 175 10.09 2.26 -4.19
CA VAL A 175 9.15 3.37 -4.43
C VAL A 175 8.51 3.21 -5.81
N GLU A 176 9.26 2.68 -6.77
CA GLU A 176 8.81 2.39 -8.13
C GLU A 176 7.71 1.33 -8.17
N GLU A 177 7.69 0.41 -7.20
CA GLU A 177 6.69 -0.65 -7.10
C GLU A 177 5.45 -0.19 -6.33
N CYS A 178 5.65 0.56 -5.24
CA CYS A 178 4.56 1.04 -4.41
C CYS A 178 4.94 2.33 -3.68
N ARG A 179 4.25 3.43 -3.97
CA ARG A 179 4.35 4.70 -3.23
C ARG A 179 3.41 4.73 -2.05
N GLY A 180 2.21 4.20 -2.22
CA GLY A 180 1.18 4.11 -1.20
C GLY A 180 0.00 3.27 -1.66
N PHE A 181 -0.93 3.05 -0.74
CA PHE A 181 -2.24 2.47 -1.01
C PHE A 181 -3.23 2.77 0.12
N ALA A 182 -4.50 2.78 -0.22
CA ALA A 182 -5.60 2.86 0.72
C ALA A 182 -6.33 1.51 0.84
N LEU A 183 -6.63 1.12 2.07
CA LEU A 183 -7.58 0.06 2.39
C LEU A 183 -8.81 0.72 2.99
N VAL A 184 -9.90 0.72 2.24
CA VAL A 184 -11.14 1.34 2.65
C VAL A 184 -11.92 0.41 3.57
N ASP A 185 -12.37 0.93 4.70
CA ASP A 185 -13.23 0.25 5.66
C ASP A 185 -14.04 1.28 6.42
N ASP A 186 -15.26 0.95 6.79
CA ASP A 186 -16.17 1.87 7.48
C ASP A 186 -15.73 2.27 8.89
N TYR A 187 -14.98 1.41 9.59
CA TYR A 187 -14.55 1.61 10.98
C TYR A 187 -13.07 1.90 11.12
N ALA A 188 -12.26 1.29 10.27
CA ALA A 188 -10.81 1.36 10.32
C ALA A 188 -10.20 1.57 8.93
N PRO A 189 -10.39 2.71 8.28
CA PRO A 189 -9.70 3.00 7.02
C PRO A 189 -8.20 3.13 7.27
N PHE A 190 -7.38 2.49 6.39
CA PHE A 190 -5.92 2.50 6.47
C PHE A 190 -5.32 3.18 5.24
N ILE A 191 -4.22 3.90 5.47
CA ILE A 191 -3.35 4.43 4.42
C ILE A 191 -1.93 3.94 4.68
N PHE A 192 -1.30 3.37 3.66
CA PHE A 192 0.14 3.12 3.62
C PHE A 192 0.84 4.19 2.80
N VAL A 193 1.98 4.67 3.29
CA VAL A 193 2.87 5.59 2.57
C VAL A 193 4.30 5.07 2.65
N ASN A 194 4.95 4.93 1.49
CA ASN A 194 6.34 4.50 1.45
C ASN A 194 7.27 5.59 2.00
N SER A 195 7.87 5.33 3.15
CA SER A 195 8.72 6.30 3.86
C SER A 195 10.06 6.58 3.16
N ARG A 196 10.42 5.82 2.11
CA ARG A 196 11.61 6.07 1.29
C ARG A 196 11.42 7.16 0.24
N ASP A 197 10.18 7.48 -0.09
CA ASP A 197 9.91 8.52 -1.07
C ASP A 197 10.26 9.93 -0.53
N ALA A 198 10.42 10.89 -1.42
CA ALA A 198 10.66 12.28 -1.04
C ALA A 198 9.46 12.83 -0.25
N LYS A 199 9.70 13.74 0.70
CA LYS A 199 8.64 14.26 1.60
C LYS A 199 7.47 14.91 0.87
N TYR A 200 7.74 15.63 -0.21
CA TYR A 200 6.66 16.18 -1.06
C TYR A 200 5.84 15.07 -1.75
N ALA A 201 6.51 14.01 -2.20
CA ALA A 201 5.82 12.86 -2.80
C ALA A 201 5.01 12.09 -1.74
N GLN A 202 5.55 11.92 -0.51
CA GLN A 202 4.80 11.34 0.61
C GLN A 202 3.54 12.14 0.93
N MET A 203 3.63 13.48 0.90
CA MET A 203 2.47 14.36 1.12
C MET A 203 1.44 14.20 0.00
N PHE A 204 1.88 14.17 -1.26
CA PHE A 204 0.99 13.91 -2.40
C PHE A 204 0.30 12.56 -2.25
N THR A 205 1.06 11.50 -1.99
CA THR A 205 0.53 10.15 -1.76
C THR A 205 -0.49 10.13 -0.62
N LEU A 206 -0.21 10.77 0.51
CA LEU A 206 -1.14 10.82 1.64
C LEU A 206 -2.49 11.46 1.26
N VAL A 207 -2.48 12.57 0.52
CA VAL A 207 -3.71 13.24 0.08
C VAL A 207 -4.43 12.42 -1.00
N HIS A 208 -3.70 11.80 -1.90
CA HIS A 208 -4.23 10.90 -2.93
C HIS A 208 -4.97 9.70 -2.29
N GLU A 209 -4.32 9.02 -1.35
CA GLU A 209 -4.91 7.88 -0.66
C GLU A 209 -6.10 8.30 0.24
N PHE A 210 -6.07 9.51 0.79
CA PHE A 210 -7.21 10.06 1.50
C PHE A 210 -8.40 10.34 0.56
N ALA A 211 -8.15 10.75 -0.69
CA ALA A 211 -9.19 10.87 -1.71
C ALA A 211 -9.83 9.51 -2.04
N HIS A 212 -9.06 8.42 -2.06
CA HIS A 212 -9.60 7.05 -2.19
C HIS A 212 -10.53 6.68 -1.03
N ILE A 213 -10.19 7.06 0.20
CA ILE A 213 -11.09 6.84 1.35
C ILE A 213 -12.40 7.62 1.16
N LEU A 214 -12.34 8.88 0.72
CA LEU A 214 -13.53 9.68 0.47
C LEU A 214 -14.42 9.12 -0.64
N THR A 215 -13.85 8.46 -1.65
CA THR A 215 -14.58 7.82 -2.75
C THR A 215 -15.03 6.40 -2.43
N GLY A 216 -14.55 5.80 -1.35
CA GLY A 216 -14.91 4.45 -0.94
C GLY A 216 -14.24 3.36 -1.79
N TYR A 217 -13.12 3.66 -2.44
CA TYR A 217 -12.47 2.75 -3.37
C TYR A 217 -11.03 2.42 -2.93
N SER A 218 -10.80 1.17 -2.52
CA SER A 218 -9.46 0.69 -2.16
C SER A 218 -8.59 0.56 -3.41
N ALA A 219 -7.43 1.19 -3.40
CA ALA A 219 -6.50 1.17 -4.52
C ALA A 219 -5.06 1.37 -4.05
N GLY A 220 -4.10 1.24 -4.96
CA GLY A 220 -2.69 1.44 -4.65
C GLY A 220 -1.96 2.21 -5.74
N LEU A 221 -1.18 3.20 -5.29
CA LEU A 221 -0.36 4.06 -6.13
C LEU A 221 1.00 3.41 -6.40
N GLY A 222 1.24 3.03 -7.64
CA GLY A 222 2.57 2.68 -8.17
C GLY A 222 3.19 3.85 -8.93
N ASN A 223 4.38 3.64 -9.50
CA ASN A 223 5.01 4.62 -10.41
C ASN A 223 4.25 4.62 -11.74
N SER A 224 3.14 5.33 -11.84
CA SER A 224 2.43 5.49 -13.11
C SER A 224 3.07 6.63 -13.91
N ASP A 225 3.63 6.31 -15.09
CA ASP A 225 3.53 7.29 -16.17
C ASP A 225 2.03 7.60 -16.35
N ILE A 226 1.70 8.86 -16.61
CA ILE A 226 0.38 9.52 -16.70
C ILE A 226 -0.69 8.76 -17.56
N SER A 227 -0.51 7.47 -17.83
CA SER A 227 -1.34 6.63 -18.69
C SER A 227 -2.24 5.63 -17.96
N SER A 228 -2.55 5.85 -16.65
CA SER A 228 -3.55 4.99 -16.00
C SER A 228 -4.90 5.23 -16.69
N THR A 229 -5.47 4.17 -17.23
CA THR A 229 -6.79 4.20 -17.85
C THR A 229 -7.93 4.15 -16.82
N ASP A 230 -7.59 4.07 -15.55
CA ASP A 230 -8.58 4.04 -14.47
C ASP A 230 -9.01 5.48 -14.13
N ILE A 231 -10.28 5.74 -14.35
CA ILE A 231 -10.90 7.06 -14.14
C ILE A 231 -10.80 7.47 -12.66
N THR A 232 -10.86 6.53 -11.72
CA THR A 232 -10.80 6.80 -10.30
C THR A 232 -9.41 7.28 -9.88
N GLU A 233 -8.35 6.67 -10.43
CA GLU A 233 -6.97 7.09 -10.16
C GLU A 233 -6.71 8.50 -10.69
N GLN A 234 -7.06 8.74 -11.95
CA GLN A 234 -6.93 10.09 -12.54
C GLN A 234 -7.69 11.14 -11.74
N PHE A 235 -8.85 10.76 -11.22
CA PHE A 235 -9.64 11.63 -10.37
C PHE A 235 -8.96 11.91 -9.03
N CYS A 236 -8.46 10.89 -8.33
CA CYS A 236 -7.75 11.05 -7.07
C CYS A 236 -6.45 11.85 -7.23
N ASP A 237 -5.70 11.65 -8.34
CA ASP A 237 -4.55 12.47 -8.72
C ASP A 237 -4.92 13.95 -8.89
N ALA A 238 -6.01 14.20 -9.60
CA ALA A 238 -6.48 15.56 -9.84
C ALA A 238 -6.98 16.24 -8.54
N VAL A 239 -7.66 15.49 -7.66
CA VAL A 239 -8.07 15.96 -6.33
C VAL A 239 -6.84 16.28 -5.47
N ALA A 240 -5.84 15.39 -5.41
CA ALA A 240 -4.62 15.61 -4.64
C ALA A 240 -3.86 16.85 -5.15
N THR A 241 -3.75 17.00 -6.47
CA THR A 241 -3.13 18.16 -7.11
C THR A 241 -3.88 19.45 -6.76
N ALA A 242 -5.19 19.50 -6.93
CA ALA A 242 -6.00 20.70 -6.66
C ALA A 242 -6.08 21.04 -5.16
N TYR A 243 -5.99 20.03 -4.30
CA TYR A 243 -5.92 20.23 -2.85
C TYR A 243 -4.61 20.84 -2.40
N LEU A 244 -3.46 20.30 -2.87
CA LEU A 244 -2.12 20.75 -2.46
C LEU A 244 -1.65 21.99 -3.20
N VAL A 245 -2.07 22.18 -4.44
CA VAL A 245 -1.65 23.30 -5.30
C VAL A 245 -2.89 24.01 -5.86
N PRO A 246 -3.61 24.77 -5.01
CA PRO A 246 -4.81 25.48 -5.44
C PRO A 246 -4.47 26.56 -6.48
N GLU A 247 -5.21 26.59 -7.58
CA GLU A 247 -4.96 27.49 -8.72
C GLU A 247 -4.98 28.98 -8.33
N ASN A 248 -5.84 29.36 -7.41
CA ASN A 248 -5.93 30.73 -6.92
C ASN A 248 -4.64 31.18 -6.21
N LEU A 249 -4.01 30.31 -5.40
CA LEU A 249 -2.74 30.63 -4.74
C LEU A 249 -1.57 30.67 -5.72
N LEU A 250 -1.58 29.81 -6.76
CA LEU A 250 -0.59 29.89 -7.82
C LEU A 250 -0.63 31.24 -8.56
N LYS A 251 -1.83 31.73 -8.88
CA LYS A 251 -2.01 33.01 -9.58
C LYS A 251 -1.60 34.24 -8.75
N GLU A 252 -1.55 34.12 -7.42
CA GLU A 252 -1.06 35.20 -6.53
C GLU A 252 0.47 35.27 -6.45
N VAL A 253 1.15 34.16 -6.77
CA VAL A 253 2.63 34.05 -6.64
C VAL A 253 3.34 34.19 -7.99
N TRP A 254 2.62 34.05 -9.11
CA TRP A 254 3.10 34.23 -10.49
C TRP A 254 2.55 35.53 -11.10
#